data_b39bc138a501d40b6b82fb688ebf638d
#
_entry.id   b39bc138a501d40b6b82fb688ebf638d
#
_cell.length_a   1.000
_cell.length_b   1.000
_cell.length_c   1.000
_cell.angle_alpha   90.00
_cell.angle_beta   90.00
_cell.angle_gamma   90.00
#
_symmetry.space_group_name_H-M   'P 1'
#
loop_
_entity.id
_entity.type
_entity.pdbx_description
1 polymer ?
#
loop_
_entity_poly.entity_id
_entity_poly.type
_entity_poly.pdbx_seq_one_letter_code
_entity_poly.pdbx_strand_id
1 'polypeptide(L)'
;RLCRGAGPRGLAGNPQQRSCRKGIMFSPFLETRGGALRDAVEKVELEYVTDPSNLEVEQDRNYLRHVVIPTVEARWPGYRNTVQRAAQLQAQVQRRLAMLPLPVTQTALGEPALRVDREVDPELLAAQIHQWLSETSESTPGQRRLVEFARQALTAQPDRLPELKWNGQCFRVWRQQIIAVSELVHDPWLPKTIVVGEALSGSWGELRWTAEEPGVALCQGVSLTVIPSQSVSSLASPGRTRKSTQKWLQEMNIPPWWRSQLPVLYDNNSPVWILPSGPLEGIAAHNQHCTGRGLRPVWRPFSAL
;
A
#
# COMPACT_ATOMS: atom_id res chain seq x y z
N ARG A 1 -22.27 -11.47 -12.75
CA ARG A 1 -21.21 -10.43 -12.71
C ARG A 1 -21.43 -9.37 -13.78
N LEU A 2 -21.70 -9.75 -15.04
CA LEU A 2 -22.01 -8.80 -16.13
C LEU A 2 -23.15 -7.86 -15.73
N CYS A 3 -24.29 -8.40 -15.30
CA CYS A 3 -25.48 -7.64 -14.89
C CYS A 3 -25.25 -6.72 -13.66
N ARG A 4 -24.14 -6.85 -12.98
CA ARG A 4 -23.74 -6.01 -11.84
C ARG A 4 -22.61 -5.03 -12.19
N GLY A 5 -22.35 -4.79 -13.49
CA GLY A 5 -21.33 -3.86 -13.95
C GLY A 5 -19.89 -4.30 -13.64
N ALA A 6 -19.63 -5.60 -13.61
CA ALA A 6 -18.28 -6.11 -13.38
C ALA A 6 -17.34 -5.69 -14.51
N GLY A 7 -16.19 -5.11 -14.16
CA GLY A 7 -15.10 -4.80 -15.10
C GLY A 7 -14.40 -6.07 -15.63
N PRO A 8 -13.36 -5.91 -16.48
CA PRO A 8 -12.66 -7.02 -17.14
C PRO A 8 -12.24 -8.16 -16.21
N ARG A 9 -11.72 -7.84 -15.01
CA ARG A 9 -11.34 -8.84 -14.01
C ARG A 9 -12.54 -9.65 -13.49
N GLY A 10 -13.67 -9.00 -13.26
CA GLY A 10 -14.90 -9.69 -12.85
C GLY A 10 -15.48 -10.57 -13.96
N LEU A 11 -15.34 -10.14 -15.22
CA LEU A 11 -15.77 -10.87 -16.40
C LEU A 11 -14.84 -12.05 -16.72
N ALA A 12 -13.58 -12.01 -16.33
CA ALA A 12 -12.65 -13.13 -16.43
C ALA A 12 -13.09 -14.39 -15.66
N GLY A 13 -14.12 -14.29 -14.83
CA GLY A 13 -14.65 -15.42 -14.07
C GLY A 13 -13.89 -15.70 -12.77
N ASN A 14 -14.01 -16.91 -12.26
CA ASN A 14 -13.23 -17.39 -11.12
C ASN A 14 -11.94 -18.04 -11.66
N PRO A 15 -10.78 -17.73 -11.11
CA PRO A 15 -9.56 -18.43 -11.46
C PRO A 15 -9.61 -19.86 -10.94
N GLN A 16 -9.00 -20.79 -11.66
CA GLN A 16 -8.86 -22.18 -11.23
C GLN A 16 -8.05 -22.28 -9.95
N GLN A 17 -7.09 -21.38 -9.77
CA GLN A 17 -6.22 -21.29 -8.63
C GLN A 17 -6.08 -19.83 -8.17
N ARG A 18 -6.16 -19.60 -6.86
CA ARG A 18 -5.91 -18.29 -6.26
C ARG A 18 -5.19 -18.41 -4.92
N SER A 19 -4.36 -17.46 -4.60
CA SER A 19 -3.77 -17.34 -3.27
C SER A 19 -4.85 -17.00 -2.23
N CYS A 20 -4.79 -17.62 -1.06
CA CYS A 20 -5.69 -17.37 0.05
C CYS A 20 -4.89 -17.44 1.36
N ARG A 21 -4.64 -16.28 1.98
CA ARG A 21 -3.81 -16.18 3.19
C ARG A 21 -2.47 -16.91 3.04
N LYS A 22 -2.25 -18.01 3.80
CA LYS A 22 -1.03 -18.81 3.78
C LYS A 22 -1.12 -20.04 2.86
N GLY A 23 -2.15 -20.11 2.00
CA GLY A 23 -2.39 -21.27 1.15
C GLY A 23 -2.87 -20.91 -0.25
N ILE A 24 -3.22 -21.95 -0.99
CA ILE A 24 -3.76 -21.85 -2.34
C ILE A 24 -5.15 -22.47 -2.33
N MET A 25 -6.14 -21.74 -2.83
CA MET A 25 -7.47 -22.27 -3.11
C MET A 25 -7.52 -22.76 -4.56
N PHE A 26 -7.89 -24.01 -4.75
CA PHE A 26 -8.03 -24.63 -6.05
C PHE A 26 -9.50 -24.98 -6.32
N SER A 27 -9.98 -24.71 -7.55
CA SER A 27 -11.34 -25.00 -8.00
C SER A 27 -11.30 -25.94 -9.19
N PRO A 28 -11.24 -27.28 -8.97
CA PRO A 28 -10.97 -28.26 -10.03
C PRO A 28 -12.11 -28.41 -11.05
N PHE A 29 -13.35 -28.11 -10.66
CA PHE A 29 -14.55 -28.37 -11.48
C PHE A 29 -15.09 -27.14 -12.22
N LEU A 30 -14.27 -26.08 -12.41
CA LEU A 30 -14.75 -24.86 -13.07
C LEU A 30 -15.21 -25.09 -14.52
N GLU A 31 -14.64 -26.05 -15.21
CA GLU A 31 -14.97 -26.38 -16.61
C GLU A 31 -16.00 -27.49 -16.70
N THR A 32 -16.38 -28.12 -15.58
CA THR A 32 -17.31 -29.23 -15.53
C THR A 32 -18.74 -28.70 -15.41
N ARG A 33 -19.63 -29.24 -16.22
CA ARG A 33 -21.08 -28.93 -16.11
C ARG A 33 -21.63 -29.49 -14.80
N GLY A 34 -22.45 -28.71 -14.09
CA GLY A 34 -23.05 -29.14 -12.82
C GLY A 34 -23.91 -30.39 -12.96
N GLY A 35 -24.59 -30.61 -14.12
CA GLY A 35 -25.29 -31.84 -14.42
C GLY A 35 -24.37 -33.04 -14.49
N ALA A 36 -23.24 -32.95 -15.17
CA ALA A 36 -22.29 -34.05 -15.27
C ALA A 36 -21.69 -34.44 -13.91
N LEU A 37 -21.49 -33.46 -12.99
CA LEU A 37 -21.10 -33.73 -11.62
C LEU A 37 -22.21 -34.48 -10.85
N ARG A 38 -23.47 -34.10 -11.04
CA ARG A 38 -24.60 -34.77 -10.40
C ARG A 38 -24.73 -36.19 -10.90
N ASP A 39 -24.68 -36.38 -12.21
CA ASP A 39 -24.73 -37.73 -12.82
C ASP A 39 -23.59 -38.64 -12.32
N ALA A 40 -22.38 -38.06 -12.10
CA ALA A 40 -21.26 -38.79 -11.55
C ALA A 40 -21.47 -39.20 -10.08
N VAL A 41 -22.05 -38.31 -9.25
CA VAL A 41 -22.41 -38.59 -7.86
C VAL A 41 -23.46 -39.66 -7.75
N GLU A 42 -24.50 -39.59 -8.60
CA GLU A 42 -25.57 -40.60 -8.65
C GLU A 42 -25.05 -41.97 -9.08
N LYS A 43 -24.13 -42.04 -10.04
CA LYS A 43 -23.51 -43.31 -10.49
C LYS A 43 -22.71 -44.02 -9.44
N VAL A 44 -22.10 -43.28 -8.49
CA VAL A 44 -21.32 -43.85 -7.38
C VAL A 44 -22.11 -43.92 -6.08
N GLU A 45 -23.45 -43.70 -6.16
CA GLU A 45 -24.41 -43.80 -5.06
C GLU A 45 -24.02 -43.02 -3.81
N LEU A 46 -23.36 -41.83 -3.99
CA LEU A 46 -23.00 -40.96 -2.87
C LEU A 46 -24.26 -40.23 -2.38
N GLU A 47 -24.51 -40.34 -1.10
CA GLU A 47 -25.56 -39.53 -0.45
C GLU A 47 -25.17 -38.05 -0.44
N TYR A 48 -26.08 -37.17 -0.84
CA TYR A 48 -25.91 -35.71 -0.76
C TYR A 48 -27.23 -35.03 -0.34
N VAL A 49 -27.06 -33.93 0.38
CA VAL A 49 -28.19 -33.10 0.81
C VAL A 49 -28.48 -32.03 -0.23
N THR A 50 -29.70 -31.92 -0.64
CA THR A 50 -30.18 -30.82 -1.47
C THR A 50 -30.72 -29.70 -0.58
N ASP A 51 -30.08 -28.55 -0.56
CA ASP A 51 -30.57 -27.38 0.15
C ASP A 51 -31.76 -26.78 -0.60
N PRO A 52 -32.97 -26.72 0.05
CA PRO A 52 -34.18 -26.17 -0.58
C PRO A 52 -34.01 -24.73 -1.08
N SER A 53 -33.15 -23.92 -0.44
CA SER A 53 -32.87 -22.53 -0.85
C SER A 53 -32.27 -22.42 -2.26
N ASN A 54 -31.71 -23.49 -2.81
CA ASN A 54 -31.21 -23.52 -4.19
C ASN A 54 -32.33 -23.41 -5.26
N LEU A 55 -33.60 -23.62 -4.86
CA LEU A 55 -34.75 -23.51 -5.75
C LEU A 55 -35.44 -22.13 -5.66
N GLU A 56 -35.11 -21.34 -4.66
CA GLU A 56 -35.70 -20.02 -4.45
C GLU A 56 -35.23 -19.03 -5.53
N VAL A 57 -36.11 -18.64 -6.43
CA VAL A 57 -35.80 -17.73 -7.56
C VAL A 57 -35.73 -16.25 -7.18
N GLU A 58 -36.05 -15.89 -5.95
CA GLU A 58 -35.92 -14.53 -5.46
C GLU A 58 -34.44 -14.07 -5.41
N GLN A 59 -33.51 -15.01 -5.23
CA GLN A 59 -32.09 -14.72 -5.27
C GLN A 59 -31.60 -14.60 -6.72
N ASP A 60 -30.92 -13.49 -7.06
CA ASP A 60 -30.35 -13.23 -8.40
C ASP A 60 -29.63 -14.44 -9.01
N ARG A 61 -28.86 -15.19 -8.19
CA ARG A 61 -28.07 -16.34 -8.66
C ARG A 61 -28.99 -17.49 -9.12
N ASN A 62 -30.02 -17.76 -8.36
CA ASN A 62 -30.99 -18.83 -8.68
C ASN A 62 -31.88 -18.39 -9.83
N TYR A 63 -32.35 -17.15 -9.86
CA TYR A 63 -33.08 -16.58 -10.99
C TYR A 63 -32.29 -16.72 -12.29
N LEU A 64 -31.04 -16.34 -12.30
CA LEU A 64 -30.17 -16.53 -13.47
C LEU A 64 -30.05 -17.99 -13.88
N ARG A 65 -29.91 -18.93 -12.92
CA ARG A 65 -29.73 -20.35 -13.18
C ARG A 65 -31.00 -21.02 -13.70
N HIS A 66 -32.14 -20.67 -13.12
CA HIS A 66 -33.42 -21.38 -13.38
C HIS A 66 -34.28 -20.71 -14.43
N VAL A 67 -34.14 -19.41 -14.67
CA VAL A 67 -34.97 -18.65 -15.60
C VAL A 67 -34.15 -18.12 -16.79
N VAL A 68 -33.14 -17.31 -16.55
CA VAL A 68 -32.46 -16.59 -17.62
C VAL A 68 -31.57 -17.53 -18.46
N ILE A 69 -30.77 -18.35 -17.81
CA ILE A 69 -29.84 -19.26 -18.50
C ILE A 69 -30.61 -20.27 -19.42
N PRO A 70 -31.66 -20.93 -18.98
CA PRO A 70 -32.43 -21.82 -19.86
C PRO A 70 -33.03 -21.10 -21.08
N THR A 71 -33.54 -19.86 -20.87
CA THR A 71 -34.08 -19.05 -21.98
C THR A 71 -33.00 -18.71 -23.01
N VAL A 72 -31.83 -18.31 -22.55
CA VAL A 72 -30.68 -18.03 -23.43
C VAL A 72 -30.21 -19.29 -24.14
N GLU A 73 -30.12 -20.41 -23.42
CA GLU A 73 -29.67 -21.70 -23.96
C GLU A 73 -30.61 -22.26 -25.04
N ALA A 74 -31.91 -22.08 -24.85
CA ALA A 74 -32.93 -22.47 -25.85
C ALA A 74 -32.73 -21.70 -27.16
N ARG A 75 -32.39 -20.43 -27.13
CA ARG A 75 -32.17 -19.59 -28.32
C ARG A 75 -30.77 -19.77 -28.92
N TRP A 76 -29.76 -19.95 -28.07
CA TRP A 76 -28.35 -20.13 -28.43
C TRP A 76 -27.73 -21.33 -27.71
N PRO A 77 -27.87 -22.56 -28.24
CA PRO A 77 -27.39 -23.77 -27.55
C PRO A 77 -25.88 -23.77 -27.22
N GLY A 78 -25.09 -23.00 -27.99
CA GLY A 78 -23.65 -22.86 -27.79
C GLY A 78 -23.22 -21.72 -26.83
N TYR A 79 -24.20 -20.99 -26.20
CA TYR A 79 -23.87 -19.76 -25.46
C TYR A 79 -22.85 -19.99 -24.36
N ARG A 80 -22.86 -21.14 -23.69
CA ARG A 80 -21.90 -21.46 -22.60
C ARG A 80 -20.46 -21.40 -23.08
N ASN A 81 -20.18 -22.03 -24.21
CA ASN A 81 -18.85 -22.04 -24.80
C ASN A 81 -18.43 -20.62 -25.23
N THR A 82 -19.37 -19.84 -25.76
CA THR A 82 -19.12 -18.45 -26.17
C THR A 82 -18.80 -17.57 -24.97
N VAL A 83 -19.58 -17.66 -23.88
CA VAL A 83 -19.35 -16.92 -22.65
C VAL A 83 -18.05 -17.36 -21.97
N GLN A 84 -17.76 -18.65 -21.94
CA GLN A 84 -16.51 -19.18 -21.39
C GLN A 84 -15.30 -18.66 -22.19
N ARG A 85 -15.38 -18.66 -23.53
CA ARG A 85 -14.31 -18.12 -24.38
C ARG A 85 -14.11 -16.63 -24.14
N ALA A 86 -15.19 -15.85 -24.03
CA ALA A 86 -15.10 -14.42 -23.70
C ALA A 86 -14.42 -14.20 -22.34
N ALA A 87 -14.80 -14.98 -21.31
CA ALA A 87 -14.17 -14.91 -19.99
C ALA A 87 -12.68 -15.28 -20.04
N GLN A 88 -12.30 -16.32 -20.80
CA GLN A 88 -10.92 -16.71 -20.98
C GLN A 88 -10.07 -15.63 -21.67
N LEU A 89 -10.62 -14.95 -22.69
CA LEU A 89 -9.97 -13.84 -23.36
C LEU A 89 -9.74 -12.67 -22.38
N GLN A 90 -10.75 -12.34 -21.56
CA GLN A 90 -10.59 -11.33 -20.51
C GLN A 90 -9.53 -11.72 -19.50
N ALA A 91 -9.47 -12.98 -19.09
CA ALA A 91 -8.43 -13.50 -18.20
C ALA A 91 -7.02 -13.42 -18.81
N GLN A 92 -6.89 -13.65 -20.12
CA GLN A 92 -5.60 -13.50 -20.82
C GLN A 92 -5.15 -12.05 -20.88
N VAL A 93 -6.05 -11.11 -21.20
CA VAL A 93 -5.76 -9.67 -21.19
C VAL A 93 -5.31 -9.22 -19.78
N GLN A 94 -6.04 -9.64 -18.75
CA GLN A 94 -5.69 -9.30 -17.36
C GLN A 94 -4.32 -9.86 -16.96
N ARG A 95 -4.00 -11.09 -17.35
CA ARG A 95 -2.66 -11.66 -17.09
C ARG A 95 -1.55 -10.89 -17.80
N ARG A 96 -1.76 -10.46 -19.04
CA ARG A 96 -0.77 -9.65 -19.78
C ARG A 96 -0.57 -8.28 -19.14
N LEU A 97 -1.66 -7.62 -18.71
CA LEU A 97 -1.57 -6.36 -17.99
C LEU A 97 -0.83 -6.51 -16.67
N ALA A 98 -1.06 -7.60 -15.93
CA ALA A 98 -0.37 -7.90 -14.68
C ALA A 98 1.14 -8.22 -14.86
N MET A 99 1.58 -8.53 -16.07
CA MET A 99 3.01 -8.71 -16.38
C MET A 99 3.74 -7.41 -16.70
N LEU A 100 3.00 -6.31 -16.93
CA LEU A 100 3.62 -5.01 -17.12
C LEU A 100 4.24 -4.54 -15.81
N PRO A 101 5.50 -4.09 -15.82
CA PRO A 101 6.14 -3.61 -14.59
C PRO A 101 5.39 -2.39 -14.08
N LEU A 102 4.99 -2.45 -12.81
CA LEU A 102 4.46 -1.27 -12.14
C LEU A 102 5.61 -0.31 -11.82
N PRO A 103 5.41 1.00 -12.01
CA PRO A 103 6.40 2.01 -11.65
C PRO A 103 6.43 2.22 -10.12
N VAL A 104 6.66 1.12 -9.37
CA VAL A 104 6.78 1.15 -7.91
C VAL A 104 8.17 1.64 -7.54
N THR A 105 8.22 2.59 -6.61
CA THR A 105 9.42 3.22 -6.07
C THR A 105 9.33 3.23 -4.55
N GLN A 106 10.33 3.81 -3.90
CA GLN A 106 10.28 4.12 -2.47
C GLN A 106 10.49 5.61 -2.28
N THR A 107 9.80 6.17 -1.28
CA THR A 107 10.07 7.54 -0.82
C THR A 107 11.42 7.61 -0.12
N ALA A 108 11.89 8.82 0.19
CA ALA A 108 13.08 9.02 1.02
C ALA A 108 12.93 8.40 2.43
N LEU A 109 11.72 8.11 2.86
CA LEU A 109 11.39 7.47 4.13
C LEU A 109 11.25 5.93 4.01
N GLY A 110 11.47 5.38 2.82
CA GLY A 110 11.33 3.94 2.56
C GLY A 110 9.89 3.47 2.36
N GLU A 111 8.91 4.39 2.29
CA GLU A 111 7.50 4.02 2.05
C GLU A 111 7.31 3.58 0.60
N PRO A 112 6.54 2.51 0.35
CA PRO A 112 6.20 2.11 -1.01
C PRO A 112 5.39 3.21 -1.70
N ALA A 113 5.76 3.52 -2.93
CA ALA A 113 5.11 4.55 -3.72
C ALA A 113 4.93 4.11 -5.18
N LEU A 114 3.76 4.39 -5.74
CA LEU A 114 3.48 4.22 -7.15
C LEU A 114 3.69 5.56 -7.87
N ARG A 115 4.60 5.61 -8.83
CA ARG A 115 4.84 6.81 -9.64
C ARG A 115 3.66 7.08 -10.57
N VAL A 116 3.19 8.31 -10.59
CA VAL A 116 2.10 8.78 -11.44
C VAL A 116 2.68 9.45 -12.69
N ASP A 117 2.45 8.84 -13.84
CA ASP A 117 2.68 9.48 -15.11
C ASP A 117 1.43 10.30 -15.48
N ARG A 118 1.60 11.60 -15.74
CA ARG A 118 0.50 12.51 -16.06
C ARG A 118 -0.05 12.38 -17.47
N GLU A 119 0.65 11.66 -18.33
CA GLU A 119 0.24 11.46 -19.72
C GLU A 119 -0.70 10.25 -19.90
N VAL A 120 -0.84 9.41 -18.85
CA VAL A 120 -1.75 8.27 -18.90
C VAL A 120 -3.20 8.68 -18.64
N ASP A 121 -4.13 7.92 -19.21
CA ASP A 121 -5.56 8.09 -18.91
C ASP A 121 -5.92 7.62 -17.47
N PRO A 122 -7.00 8.16 -16.89
CA PRO A 122 -7.42 7.80 -15.54
C PRO A 122 -7.74 6.30 -15.37
N GLU A 123 -8.25 5.66 -16.41
CA GLU A 123 -8.59 4.24 -16.41
C GLU A 123 -7.34 3.36 -16.33
N LEU A 124 -6.27 3.71 -17.05
CA LEU A 124 -4.98 3.03 -16.98
C LEU A 124 -4.32 3.21 -15.61
N LEU A 125 -4.29 4.44 -15.08
CA LEU A 125 -3.76 4.70 -13.74
C LEU A 125 -4.58 3.95 -12.68
N ALA A 126 -5.90 3.91 -12.80
CA ALA A 126 -6.76 3.14 -11.89
C ALA A 126 -6.46 1.63 -11.95
N ALA A 127 -6.16 1.09 -13.14
CA ALA A 127 -5.74 -0.30 -13.30
C ALA A 127 -4.38 -0.57 -12.64
N GLN A 128 -3.41 0.34 -12.77
CA GLN A 128 -2.11 0.25 -12.09
C GLN A 128 -2.26 0.30 -10.56
N ILE A 129 -3.07 1.24 -10.04
CA ILE A 129 -3.38 1.33 -8.62
C ILE A 129 -4.04 0.03 -8.13
N HIS A 130 -5.03 -0.47 -8.87
CA HIS A 130 -5.70 -1.72 -8.53
C HIS A 130 -4.72 -2.90 -8.48
N GLN A 131 -3.81 -3.01 -9.46
CA GLN A 131 -2.79 -4.06 -9.48
C GLN A 131 -1.88 -3.94 -8.25
N TRP A 132 -1.34 -2.76 -7.99
CA TRP A 132 -0.47 -2.51 -6.83
C TRP A 132 -1.15 -2.87 -5.50
N LEU A 133 -2.41 -2.43 -5.29
CA LEU A 133 -3.18 -2.78 -4.10
C LEU A 133 -3.47 -4.28 -3.99
N SER A 134 -3.66 -4.97 -5.10
CA SER A 134 -3.95 -6.41 -5.09
C SER A 134 -2.75 -7.30 -4.75
N GLU A 135 -1.54 -6.76 -4.81
CA GLU A 135 -0.31 -7.44 -4.37
C GLU A 135 -0.12 -7.36 -2.85
N THR A 136 -0.73 -6.34 -2.21
CA THR A 136 -0.52 -6.02 -0.80
C THR A 136 -1.76 -6.23 0.07
N SER A 137 -2.94 -6.32 -0.53
CA SER A 137 -4.22 -6.41 0.19
C SER A 137 -5.12 -7.53 -0.34
N GLU A 138 -5.86 -8.18 0.57
CA GLU A 138 -6.86 -9.21 0.20
C GLU A 138 -8.06 -8.63 -0.57
N SER A 139 -8.31 -7.33 -0.46
CA SER A 139 -9.41 -6.64 -1.14
C SER A 139 -8.95 -5.32 -1.74
N THR A 140 -9.64 -4.88 -2.79
CA THR A 140 -9.35 -3.61 -3.47
C THR A 140 -10.62 -2.77 -3.58
N PRO A 141 -10.51 -1.42 -3.63
CA PRO A 141 -11.64 -0.55 -3.87
C PRO A 141 -12.33 -0.87 -5.22
N GLY A 142 -13.63 -0.55 -5.31
CA GLY A 142 -14.37 -0.70 -6.57
C GLY A 142 -13.84 0.22 -7.68
N GLN A 143 -13.97 -0.21 -8.93
CA GLN A 143 -13.45 0.45 -10.12
C GLN A 143 -13.78 1.96 -10.18
N ARG A 144 -15.05 2.33 -9.92
CA ARG A 144 -15.46 3.74 -9.94
C ARG A 144 -14.68 4.62 -8.97
N ARG A 145 -14.39 4.10 -7.78
CA ARG A 145 -13.62 4.82 -6.74
C ARG A 145 -12.15 4.96 -7.13
N LEU A 146 -11.59 3.93 -7.76
CA LEU A 146 -10.20 3.98 -8.25
C LEU A 146 -10.03 4.95 -9.41
N VAL A 147 -10.96 4.98 -10.37
CA VAL A 147 -10.93 5.93 -11.49
C VAL A 147 -11.07 7.38 -10.99
N GLU A 148 -11.95 7.62 -10.01
CA GLU A 148 -12.08 8.95 -9.43
C GLU A 148 -10.81 9.39 -8.71
N PHE A 149 -10.20 8.50 -7.92
CA PHE A 149 -8.92 8.80 -7.26
C PHE A 149 -7.78 9.01 -8.27
N ALA A 150 -7.75 8.23 -9.36
CA ALA A 150 -6.79 8.41 -10.44
C ALA A 150 -6.93 9.77 -11.11
N ARG A 151 -8.15 10.25 -11.40
CA ARG A 151 -8.40 11.60 -11.93
C ARG A 151 -7.86 12.68 -11.00
N GLN A 152 -8.15 12.54 -9.71
CA GLN A 152 -7.62 13.46 -8.70
C GLN A 152 -6.09 13.43 -8.64
N ALA A 153 -5.47 12.26 -8.74
CA ALA A 153 -4.02 12.11 -8.73
C ALA A 153 -3.35 12.76 -9.95
N LEU A 154 -3.94 12.61 -11.14
CA LEU A 154 -3.43 13.21 -12.38
C LEU A 154 -3.50 14.74 -12.39
N THR A 155 -4.53 15.30 -11.73
CA THR A 155 -4.77 16.77 -11.67
C THR A 155 -4.29 17.39 -10.35
N ALA A 156 -3.63 16.62 -9.48
CA ALA A 156 -3.20 17.08 -8.17
C ALA A 156 -2.27 18.29 -8.25
N GLN A 157 -2.60 19.32 -7.49
CA GLN A 157 -1.79 20.51 -7.28
C GLN A 157 -0.91 20.31 -6.03
N PRO A 158 0.21 21.05 -5.88
CA PRO A 158 1.11 20.93 -4.73
C PRO A 158 0.43 21.19 -3.37
N ASP A 159 -0.62 21.98 -3.34
CA ASP A 159 -1.43 22.35 -2.17
C ASP A 159 -2.63 21.43 -1.92
N ARG A 160 -3.00 20.62 -2.91
CA ARG A 160 -4.06 19.61 -2.80
C ARG A 160 -3.45 18.22 -2.77
N LEU A 161 -3.72 17.50 -1.68
CA LEU A 161 -3.23 16.13 -1.45
C LEU A 161 -4.41 15.16 -1.53
N PRO A 162 -4.77 14.66 -2.74
CA PRO A 162 -5.82 13.66 -2.86
C PRO A 162 -5.52 12.45 -1.99
N GLU A 163 -6.57 11.91 -1.38
CA GLU A 163 -6.47 10.81 -0.42
C GLU A 163 -7.48 9.72 -0.74
N LEU A 164 -7.04 8.47 -0.69
CA LEU A 164 -7.88 7.28 -0.78
C LEU A 164 -7.69 6.44 0.48
N LYS A 165 -8.74 6.35 1.30
CA LYS A 165 -8.77 5.45 2.47
C LYS A 165 -9.45 4.15 2.10
N TRP A 166 -8.80 3.03 2.39
CA TRP A 166 -9.33 1.72 2.12
C TRP A 166 -8.75 0.68 3.09
N ASN A 167 -9.62 -0.04 3.77
CA ASN A 167 -9.26 -1.19 4.62
C ASN A 167 -8.17 -0.88 5.67
N GLY A 168 -8.28 0.29 6.34
CA GLY A 168 -7.31 0.74 7.34
C GLY A 168 -6.00 1.28 6.77
N GLN A 169 -5.91 1.39 5.46
CA GLN A 169 -4.78 2.00 4.75
C GLN A 169 -5.17 3.35 4.18
N CYS A 170 -4.21 4.26 4.10
CA CYS A 170 -4.37 5.58 3.52
C CYS A 170 -3.36 5.75 2.37
N PHE A 171 -3.84 6.12 1.19
CA PHE A 171 -3.02 6.40 0.01
C PHE A 171 -3.11 7.87 -0.30
N ARG A 172 -1.97 8.56 -0.30
CA ARG A 172 -1.88 10.01 -0.55
C ARG A 172 -1.08 10.32 -1.78
N VAL A 173 -1.55 11.30 -2.55
CA VAL A 173 -0.83 11.79 -3.72
C VAL A 173 0.11 12.91 -3.30
N TRP A 174 1.41 12.75 -3.61
CA TRP A 174 2.40 13.78 -3.38
C TRP A 174 3.52 13.71 -4.41
N ARG A 175 3.83 14.84 -5.05
CA ARG A 175 4.89 14.98 -6.07
C ARG A 175 4.88 13.87 -7.13
N GLN A 176 3.74 13.65 -7.75
CA GLN A 176 3.55 12.61 -8.78
C GLN A 176 3.82 11.17 -8.26
N GLN A 177 3.56 10.95 -6.99
CA GLN A 177 3.60 9.62 -6.40
C GLN A 177 2.34 9.39 -5.58
N ILE A 178 1.80 8.19 -5.63
CA ILE A 178 0.79 7.70 -4.70
C ILE A 178 1.55 6.91 -3.63
N ILE A 179 1.50 7.38 -2.40
CA ILE A 179 2.27 6.83 -1.27
C ILE A 179 1.30 6.13 -0.33
N ALA A 180 1.62 4.89 0.04
CA ALA A 180 0.89 4.17 1.08
C ALA A 180 1.36 4.65 2.45
N VAL A 181 0.44 5.23 3.23
CA VAL A 181 0.71 5.81 4.55
C VAL A 181 -0.09 5.05 5.61
N SER A 182 0.53 4.68 6.73
CA SER A 182 -0.19 4.10 7.86
C SER A 182 -1.11 5.15 8.52
N GLU A 183 -2.34 4.79 8.87
CA GLU A 183 -3.24 5.67 9.63
C GLU A 183 -2.71 5.95 11.06
N LEU A 184 -1.85 5.09 11.59
CA LEU A 184 -1.27 5.20 12.94
C LEU A 184 -0.23 6.32 13.10
N VAL A 185 0.14 7.00 12.00
CA VAL A 185 1.22 8.00 11.97
C VAL A 185 0.87 9.32 12.66
N HIS A 186 -0.35 9.52 13.13
CA HIS A 186 -0.81 10.83 13.58
C HIS A 186 -0.88 11.02 15.09
N ASP A 187 -0.54 10.03 15.90
CA ASP A 187 -0.54 10.20 17.35
C ASP A 187 0.67 11.05 17.79
N PRO A 188 0.44 12.19 18.47
CA PRO A 188 1.52 12.98 19.02
C PRO A 188 2.28 12.15 20.06
N TRP A 189 3.59 12.06 19.91
CA TRP A 189 4.43 11.34 20.85
C TRP A 189 5.26 12.31 21.70
N LEU A 190 5.62 11.87 22.90
CA LEU A 190 6.35 12.67 23.86
C LEU A 190 7.86 12.45 23.75
N PRO A 191 8.68 13.43 24.16
CA PRO A 191 10.12 13.29 24.23
C PRO A 191 10.56 12.04 25.01
N LYS A 192 11.59 11.36 24.53
CA LYS A 192 12.17 10.17 25.16
C LYS A 192 13.69 10.29 25.21
N THR A 193 14.27 9.73 26.28
CA THR A 193 15.73 9.57 26.35
C THR A 193 16.12 8.25 25.71
N ILE A 194 17.21 8.26 24.95
CA ILE A 194 17.80 7.10 24.28
C ILE A 194 19.31 7.10 24.48
N VAL A 195 19.91 5.93 24.60
CA VAL A 195 21.36 5.78 24.58
C VAL A 195 21.79 5.41 23.16
N VAL A 196 22.78 6.11 22.62
CA VAL A 196 23.32 5.85 21.28
C VAL A 196 23.87 4.44 21.22
N GLY A 197 23.30 3.63 20.33
CA GLY A 197 23.56 2.18 20.18
C GLY A 197 22.40 1.29 20.61
N GLU A 198 21.43 1.81 21.35
CA GLU A 198 20.22 1.06 21.73
C GLU A 198 19.06 1.33 20.74
N ALA A 199 18.35 0.27 20.35
CA ALA A 199 17.19 0.42 19.49
C ALA A 199 16.03 1.03 20.28
N LEU A 200 15.29 1.94 19.65
CA LEU A 200 14.08 2.56 20.22
C LEU A 200 12.91 2.43 19.24
N SER A 201 11.79 1.95 19.73
CA SER A 201 10.54 1.87 18.96
C SER A 201 9.45 2.73 19.61
N GLY A 202 8.61 3.33 18.77
CA GLY A 202 7.47 4.15 19.19
C GLY A 202 6.42 4.25 18.09
N SER A 203 5.34 4.97 18.33
CA SER A 203 4.29 5.24 17.32
C SER A 203 4.82 5.91 16.04
N TRP A 204 5.96 6.59 16.13
CA TRP A 204 6.66 7.27 15.05
C TRP A 204 7.57 6.36 14.20
N GLY A 205 7.77 5.10 14.57
CA GLY A 205 8.64 4.14 13.88
C GLY A 205 9.69 3.52 14.78
N GLU A 206 10.74 2.97 14.16
CA GLU A 206 11.85 2.31 14.82
C GLU A 206 13.16 3.03 14.49
N LEU A 207 13.95 3.34 15.51
CA LEU A 207 15.31 3.86 15.42
C LEU A 207 16.30 2.74 15.68
N ARG A 208 17.22 2.53 14.76
CA ARG A 208 18.36 1.62 14.86
C ARG A 208 19.65 2.34 14.58
N TRP A 209 20.79 1.67 14.77
CA TRP A 209 22.10 2.22 14.59
C TRP A 209 22.96 1.38 13.67
N THR A 210 23.74 2.05 12.82
CA THR A 210 24.75 1.42 11.96
C THR A 210 26.11 2.00 12.26
N ALA A 211 27.17 1.20 12.09
CA ALA A 211 28.53 1.71 12.22
C ALA A 211 28.82 2.68 11.08
N GLU A 212 29.49 3.79 11.40
CA GLU A 212 29.95 4.78 10.42
C GLU A 212 31.34 5.30 10.77
N GLU A 213 32.02 5.91 9.80
CA GLU A 213 33.35 6.50 10.01
C GLU A 213 33.30 7.73 10.94
N PRO A 214 34.38 8.05 11.64
CA PRO A 214 34.46 9.21 12.53
C PRO A 214 34.24 10.52 11.78
N GLY A 215 33.56 11.46 12.42
CA GLY A 215 33.42 12.85 11.94
C GLY A 215 31.96 13.29 11.62
N VAL A 216 31.07 12.35 11.28
CA VAL A 216 29.64 12.65 11.01
C VAL A 216 28.73 11.69 11.78
N ALA A 217 29.25 11.06 12.82
CA ALA A 217 28.58 10.02 13.59
C ALA A 217 28.27 10.48 15.01
N LEU A 218 27.29 9.84 15.66
CA LEU A 218 26.98 10.04 17.08
C LEU A 218 27.80 9.08 17.93
N CYS A 219 28.26 9.52 19.07
CA CYS A 219 29.13 8.75 19.95
C CYS A 219 28.36 7.66 20.69
N GLN A 220 28.78 6.41 20.56
CA GLN A 220 28.16 5.27 21.25
C GLN A 220 28.18 5.47 22.78
N GLY A 221 27.08 5.13 23.44
CA GLY A 221 26.91 5.20 24.90
C GLY A 221 26.49 6.57 25.42
N VAL A 222 26.43 7.60 24.58
CA VAL A 222 25.94 8.93 24.98
C VAL A 222 24.41 8.91 25.05
N SER A 223 23.86 9.56 26.09
CA SER A 223 22.42 9.76 26.23
C SER A 223 21.95 10.96 25.43
N LEU A 224 20.96 10.75 24.57
CA LEU A 224 20.34 11.81 23.76
C LEU A 224 18.84 11.89 24.09
N THR A 225 18.25 13.05 23.84
CA THR A 225 16.79 13.23 23.90
C THR A 225 16.23 13.20 22.47
N VAL A 226 15.23 12.37 22.25
CA VAL A 226 14.47 12.31 20.97
C VAL A 226 13.19 13.09 21.15
N ILE A 227 12.95 14.09 20.30
CA ILE A 227 11.74 14.91 20.33
C ILE A 227 11.09 14.98 18.95
N PRO A 228 9.75 15.17 18.86
CA PRO A 228 9.08 15.36 17.57
C PRO A 228 9.44 16.71 16.96
N SER A 229 9.60 16.73 15.66
CA SER A 229 10.00 17.94 14.90
C SER A 229 9.03 19.11 15.03
N GLN A 230 7.76 18.87 15.37
CA GLN A 230 6.80 19.94 15.70
C GLN A 230 7.21 20.78 16.93
N SER A 231 7.96 20.19 17.85
CA SER A 231 8.49 20.89 19.04
C SER A 231 9.75 21.72 18.76
N VAL A 232 10.23 21.71 17.52
CA VAL A 232 11.44 22.39 17.10
C VAL A 232 11.12 23.57 16.19
N SER A 233 11.41 24.79 16.60
CA SER A 233 11.07 26.00 15.84
C SER A 233 11.97 26.21 14.62
N SER A 234 13.26 25.91 14.72
CA SER A 234 14.25 26.15 13.66
C SER A 234 15.39 25.15 13.70
N LEU A 235 15.94 24.84 12.52
CA LEU A 235 17.04 23.91 12.31
C LEU A 235 18.10 24.50 11.37
N ALA A 236 19.35 24.08 11.53
CA ALA A 236 20.42 24.34 10.58
C ALA A 236 21.27 23.08 10.39
N SER A 237 21.67 22.80 9.16
CA SER A 237 22.73 21.83 8.86
C SER A 237 24.09 22.48 9.09
N PRO A 238 25.17 21.69 9.33
CA PRO A 238 26.53 22.24 9.51
C PRO A 238 26.89 23.19 8.38
N GLY A 239 27.36 24.42 8.73
CA GLY A 239 27.77 25.43 7.77
C GLY A 239 26.64 26.10 6.96
N ARG A 240 25.36 25.89 7.30
CA ARG A 240 24.21 26.50 6.61
C ARG A 240 23.43 27.44 7.53
N THR A 241 22.73 28.38 6.92
CA THR A 241 21.86 29.33 7.62
C THR A 241 20.68 28.60 8.28
N ARG A 242 20.36 28.98 9.50
CA ARG A 242 19.21 28.49 10.25
C ARG A 242 17.89 28.88 9.56
N LYS A 243 16.97 27.92 9.46
CA LYS A 243 15.64 28.09 8.86
C LYS A 243 14.56 27.55 9.79
N SER A 244 13.31 27.99 9.60
CA SER A 244 12.19 27.33 10.29
C SER A 244 12.16 25.85 9.95
N THR A 245 11.82 25.01 10.93
CA THR A 245 11.77 23.54 10.76
C THR A 245 10.88 23.14 9.59
N GLN A 246 9.72 23.78 9.42
CA GLN A 246 8.82 23.50 8.29
C GLN A 246 9.47 23.77 6.93
N LYS A 247 10.13 24.94 6.78
CA LYS A 247 10.81 25.30 5.53
C LYS A 247 11.98 24.36 5.25
N TRP A 248 12.75 24.02 6.29
CA TRP A 248 13.85 23.06 6.19
C TRP A 248 13.37 21.70 5.71
N LEU A 249 12.30 21.14 6.31
CA LEU A 249 11.72 19.85 5.92
C LEU A 249 11.08 19.88 4.52
N GLN A 250 10.55 21.01 4.11
CA GLN A 250 10.03 21.20 2.75
C GLN A 250 11.14 21.14 1.70
N GLU A 251 12.28 21.80 1.96
CA GLU A 251 13.46 21.76 1.09
C GLU A 251 14.08 20.35 1.02
N MET A 252 14.01 19.60 2.13
CA MET A 252 14.46 18.19 2.19
C MET A 252 13.46 17.20 1.56
N ASN A 253 12.42 17.70 0.90
CA ASN A 253 11.40 16.88 0.23
C ASN A 253 10.65 15.91 1.15
N ILE A 254 10.44 16.29 2.41
CA ILE A 254 9.67 15.49 3.35
C ILE A 254 8.17 15.70 3.11
N PRO A 255 7.37 14.63 2.98
CA PRO A 255 5.92 14.74 2.84
C PRO A 255 5.27 15.49 4.00
N PRO A 256 4.21 16.32 3.75
CA PRO A 256 3.59 17.16 4.78
C PRO A 256 3.14 16.42 6.03
N TRP A 257 2.61 15.21 5.88
CA TRP A 257 2.11 14.41 7.00
C TRP A 257 3.21 13.88 7.94
N TRP A 258 4.46 13.84 7.49
CA TRP A 258 5.60 13.48 8.33
C TRP A 258 6.26 14.66 9.03
N ARG A 259 6.06 15.89 8.54
CA ARG A 259 6.83 17.06 9.02
C ARG A 259 6.66 17.40 10.49
N SER A 260 5.56 16.97 11.12
CA SER A 260 5.34 17.16 12.55
C SER A 260 5.91 16.03 13.42
N GLN A 261 6.14 14.85 12.83
CA GLN A 261 6.39 13.61 13.55
C GLN A 261 7.83 13.12 13.50
N LEU A 262 8.69 13.76 12.67
CA LEU A 262 10.06 13.29 12.50
C LEU A 262 10.85 13.36 13.80
N PRO A 263 11.63 12.32 14.13
CA PRO A 263 12.51 12.34 15.30
C PRO A 263 13.68 13.29 15.11
N VAL A 264 13.86 14.20 16.05
CA VAL A 264 15.02 15.07 16.17
C VAL A 264 15.78 14.66 17.41
N LEU A 265 17.07 14.38 17.27
CA LEU A 265 17.97 14.00 18.35
C LEU A 265 18.65 15.24 18.91
N TYR A 266 18.61 15.38 20.21
CA TYR A 266 19.24 16.47 20.98
C TYR A 266 20.30 15.93 21.91
N ASP A 267 21.46 16.57 21.91
CA ASP A 267 22.47 16.47 22.96
C ASP A 267 22.35 17.71 23.86
N ASN A 268 21.89 17.50 25.07
CA ASN A 268 21.48 18.59 25.97
C ASN A 268 20.47 19.53 25.28
N ASN A 269 20.84 20.78 24.99
CA ASN A 269 19.97 21.76 24.33
C ASN A 269 20.28 21.97 22.84
N SER A 270 21.20 21.17 22.26
CA SER A 270 21.64 21.34 20.87
C SER A 270 21.09 20.23 19.98
N PRO A 271 20.43 20.56 18.85
CA PRO A 271 19.98 19.56 17.89
C PRO A 271 21.19 18.98 17.15
N VAL A 272 21.41 17.67 17.25
CA VAL A 272 22.55 16.98 16.65
C VAL A 272 22.19 16.21 15.38
N TRP A 273 20.95 15.73 15.29
CA TRP A 273 20.48 14.94 14.14
C TRP A 273 18.99 15.05 13.92
N ILE A 274 18.55 15.03 12.65
CA ILE A 274 17.16 14.86 12.28
C ILE A 274 16.99 13.67 11.33
N LEU A 275 16.05 12.81 11.63
CA LEU A 275 15.80 11.60 10.86
C LEU A 275 14.75 11.83 9.76
N PRO A 276 14.97 11.29 8.56
CA PRO A 276 16.16 10.53 8.10
C PRO A 276 17.25 11.40 7.52
N SER A 277 17.13 12.73 7.57
CA SER A 277 17.82 13.67 6.69
C SER A 277 19.29 13.90 7.03
N GLY A 278 19.73 13.69 8.29
CA GLY A 278 21.14 13.74 8.62
C GLY A 278 21.52 14.69 9.77
N PRO A 279 22.82 15.02 9.89
CA PRO A 279 23.36 15.79 10.99
C PRO A 279 22.93 17.25 10.97
N LEU A 280 22.84 17.83 12.16
CA LEU A 280 22.51 19.22 12.42
C LEU A 280 23.71 19.97 13.02
N GLU A 281 23.57 21.28 13.20
CA GLU A 281 24.64 22.17 13.66
C GLU A 281 25.33 21.73 14.97
N GLY A 282 24.59 21.09 15.88
CA GLY A 282 25.12 20.62 17.16
C GLY A 282 26.08 19.42 17.07
N ILE A 283 26.17 18.75 15.90
CA ILE A 283 27.00 17.54 15.76
C ILE A 283 28.49 17.79 16.00
N ALA A 284 28.97 18.95 15.62
CA ALA A 284 30.39 19.30 15.82
C ALA A 284 30.76 19.40 17.31
N ALA A 285 29.91 20.03 18.12
CA ALA A 285 30.10 20.12 19.57
C ALA A 285 29.97 18.74 20.25
N HIS A 286 29.00 17.92 19.81
CA HIS A 286 28.85 16.54 20.29
C HIS A 286 30.11 15.71 20.06
N ASN A 287 30.73 15.83 18.87
CA ASN A 287 31.89 15.06 18.48
C ASN A 287 33.20 15.52 19.18
N GLN A 288 33.28 16.74 19.70
CA GLN A 288 34.45 17.20 20.48
C GLN A 288 34.73 16.35 21.72
N HIS A 289 33.68 15.73 22.28
CA HIS A 289 33.79 14.90 23.49
C HIS A 289 33.65 13.40 23.19
N CYS A 290 33.64 13.02 21.90
CA CYS A 290 33.45 11.64 21.48
C CYS A 290 34.74 10.84 21.58
N THR A 291 34.78 9.88 22.52
CA THR A 291 35.89 8.93 22.69
C THR A 291 35.53 7.51 22.23
N GLY A 292 34.26 7.27 21.87
CA GLY A 292 33.72 5.99 21.50
C GLY A 292 33.62 5.79 19.99
N ARG A 293 33.04 4.64 19.62
CA ARG A 293 32.74 4.32 18.23
C ARG A 293 31.63 5.24 17.70
N GLY A 294 31.77 5.73 16.47
CA GLY A 294 30.76 6.51 15.79
C GLY A 294 29.63 5.64 15.25
N LEU A 295 28.39 6.04 15.53
CA LEU A 295 27.18 5.35 15.04
C LEU A 295 26.28 6.35 14.30
N ARG A 296 25.69 5.88 13.21
CA ARG A 296 24.68 6.62 12.44
C ARG A 296 23.28 6.13 12.79
N PRO A 297 22.34 7.02 13.12
CA PRO A 297 20.96 6.63 13.32
C PRO A 297 20.29 6.30 12.00
N VAL A 298 19.56 5.18 11.96
CA VAL A 298 18.72 4.75 10.86
C VAL A 298 17.28 4.66 11.37
N TRP A 299 16.42 5.42 10.76
CA TRP A 299 15.02 5.43 11.13
C TRP A 299 14.18 4.75 10.06
N ARG A 300 13.23 3.93 10.51
CA ARG A 300 12.22 3.30 9.68
C ARG A 300 10.84 3.67 10.23
N PRO A 301 10.04 4.45 9.49
CA PRO A 301 8.64 4.64 9.86
C PRO A 301 7.90 3.30 9.82
N PHE A 302 6.85 3.15 10.61
CA PHE A 302 5.99 1.99 10.45
C PHE A 302 5.33 2.06 9.08
N SER A 303 5.58 1.03 8.26
CA SER A 303 4.97 0.89 6.94
C SER A 303 3.51 0.48 7.06
N ALA A 304 2.67 0.99 6.16
CA ALA A 304 1.28 0.57 6.02
C ALA A 304 1.13 -0.74 5.22
N LEU A 305 2.20 -1.26 4.64
CA LEU A 305 2.24 -2.44 3.76
C LEU A 305 3.14 -3.52 4.33
#